data_0751e5dad5ef080a21eab1e6717d4e73
#
_entry.id   0751e5dad5ef080a21eab1e6717d4e73
#
_cell.length_a   1.000
_cell.length_b   1.000
_cell.length_c   1.000
_cell.angle_alpha   90.00
_cell.angle_beta   90.00
_cell.angle_gamma   90.00
#
_symmetry.space_group_name_H-M   'P 1'
#
loop_
_entity.id
_entity.type
_entity.pdbx_description
1 polymer ?
#
loop_
_entity_poly.entity_id
_entity_poly.type
_entity_poly.pdbx_seq_one_letter_code
_entity_poly.pdbx_strand_id
1 'polypeptide(L)'
;MELDVRTLMVAFSVNLFAGAIALPTIMGWRRIGIAARHAVLATGLQALGWFCLVMSTLVRNEWPDRLLSTLAMGAMSASLVTLWRAIRLWTGHGQPETRSLGLIVLWMLTGLMTLGYGLGFSDYAWRVGLANGVLGLQMLMVVGAALSPSPGTHRGWRAVIAASMLLMATLTFWRGLLGAFFTESYPFLTAPHPINQLSALASSVVLLLNSMALLMAYREEAERQLREQAITDGLTGLLNRRAWTERAEALLADARRYQQPLGLMMIDIDHFKRVNDDHGHARGDQALQLVARMLREQLRSGDLAGRYGGEEFCVLLTHTREGPALSLDQRLRQCLRLESEQALGFVLEYSAGLAALGENDRTLDDLLRRADDALYEAKRAGRAQVVLAAR
;
A
#
# COMPACT_ATOMS: atom_id res chain seq x y z
N MET A 1 9.98 16.81 -42.15
CA MET A 1 8.86 15.86 -41.93
C MET A 1 7.94 16.56 -40.94
N GLU A 2 6.87 17.23 -41.42
CA GLU A 2 5.89 17.85 -40.54
C GLU A 2 5.09 16.71 -39.88
N LEU A 3 5.15 16.63 -38.57
CA LEU A 3 4.36 15.68 -37.78
C LEU A 3 2.91 16.14 -37.78
N ASP A 4 2.05 15.43 -38.51
CA ASP A 4 0.62 15.71 -38.53
C ASP A 4 -0.03 15.40 -37.17
N VAL A 5 -0.68 16.40 -36.59
CA VAL A 5 -1.32 16.31 -35.27
C VAL A 5 -2.40 15.22 -35.24
N ARG A 6 -3.15 15.03 -36.32
CA ARG A 6 -4.19 13.99 -36.40
C ARG A 6 -3.59 12.60 -36.34
N THR A 7 -2.50 12.34 -37.06
CA THR A 7 -1.77 11.07 -37.03
C THR A 7 -1.24 10.78 -35.63
N LEU A 8 -0.70 11.79 -34.93
CA LEU A 8 -0.25 11.64 -33.53
C LEU A 8 -1.40 11.33 -32.57
N MET A 9 -2.56 11.96 -32.75
CA MET A 9 -3.76 11.68 -31.93
C MET A 9 -4.29 10.26 -32.12
N VAL A 10 -4.32 9.78 -33.39
CA VAL A 10 -4.73 8.41 -33.69
C VAL A 10 -3.72 7.40 -33.09
N ALA A 11 -2.43 7.60 -33.30
CA ALA A 11 -1.40 6.73 -32.71
C ALA A 11 -1.48 6.70 -31.18
N PHE A 12 -1.67 7.84 -30.55
CA PHE A 12 -1.88 7.92 -29.10
C PHE A 12 -3.12 7.16 -28.63
N SER A 13 -4.24 7.28 -29.36
CA SER A 13 -5.48 6.57 -29.06
C SER A 13 -5.29 5.05 -29.15
N VAL A 14 -4.60 4.54 -30.17
CA VAL A 14 -4.27 3.13 -30.32
C VAL A 14 -3.42 2.62 -29.13
N ASN A 15 -2.42 3.39 -28.71
CA ASN A 15 -1.59 3.06 -27.56
C ASN A 15 -2.41 3.06 -26.26
N LEU A 16 -3.35 3.97 -26.08
CA LEU A 16 -4.27 3.99 -24.95
C LEU A 16 -5.16 2.73 -24.90
N PHE A 17 -5.72 2.32 -26.03
CA PHE A 17 -6.51 1.09 -26.13
C PHE A 17 -5.67 -0.15 -25.80
N ALA A 18 -4.46 -0.23 -26.34
CA ALA A 18 -3.54 -1.30 -26.01
C ALA A 18 -3.25 -1.33 -24.49
N GLY A 19 -2.99 -0.17 -23.88
CA GLY A 19 -2.80 -0.04 -22.43
C GLY A 19 -4.05 -0.42 -21.61
N ALA A 20 -5.24 -0.01 -22.07
CA ALA A 20 -6.50 -0.32 -21.40
C ALA A 20 -6.85 -1.82 -21.42
N ILE A 21 -6.33 -2.58 -22.39
CA ILE A 21 -6.44 -4.03 -22.46
C ILE A 21 -5.29 -4.72 -21.69
N ALA A 22 -4.06 -4.23 -21.86
CA ALA A 22 -2.89 -4.85 -21.27
C ALA A 22 -2.87 -4.74 -19.73
N LEU A 23 -3.20 -3.58 -19.16
CA LEU A 23 -3.17 -3.36 -17.72
C LEU A 23 -4.03 -4.37 -16.94
N PRO A 24 -5.34 -4.53 -17.20
CA PRO A 24 -6.16 -5.50 -16.48
C PRO A 24 -5.74 -6.95 -16.76
N THR A 25 -5.18 -7.24 -17.94
CA THR A 25 -4.68 -8.57 -18.27
C THR A 25 -3.45 -8.93 -17.44
N ILE A 26 -2.50 -7.99 -17.30
CA ILE A 26 -1.28 -8.17 -16.50
C ILE A 26 -1.62 -8.22 -15.00
N MET A 27 -2.53 -7.36 -14.53
CA MET A 27 -2.95 -7.31 -13.13
C MET A 27 -3.84 -8.49 -12.70
N GLY A 28 -4.41 -9.26 -13.65
CA GLY A 28 -5.27 -10.41 -13.35
C GLY A 28 -6.70 -10.02 -12.99
N TRP A 29 -7.56 -9.88 -13.97
CA TRP A 29 -8.94 -9.36 -13.94
C TRP A 29 -9.82 -9.80 -12.74
N ARG A 30 -9.63 -11.01 -12.21
CA ARG A 30 -10.52 -11.57 -11.16
C ARG A 30 -10.08 -11.32 -9.72
N ARG A 31 -8.82 -10.89 -9.48
CA ARG A 31 -8.23 -10.79 -8.12
C ARG A 31 -7.60 -9.43 -7.82
N ILE A 32 -7.94 -8.41 -8.60
CA ILE A 32 -7.39 -7.07 -8.40
C ILE A 32 -8.04 -6.37 -7.20
N GLY A 33 -7.23 -5.73 -6.35
CA GLY A 33 -7.66 -4.91 -5.22
C GLY A 33 -8.51 -3.70 -5.67
N ILE A 34 -9.18 -3.06 -4.73
CA ILE A 34 -10.07 -1.91 -5.02
C ILE A 34 -9.28 -0.76 -5.67
N ALA A 35 -8.06 -0.49 -5.21
CA ALA A 35 -7.21 0.57 -5.78
C ALA A 35 -6.85 0.27 -7.26
N ALA A 36 -6.44 -0.96 -7.55
CA ALA A 36 -6.11 -1.40 -8.90
C ALA A 36 -7.33 -1.36 -9.85
N ARG A 37 -8.55 -1.67 -9.35
CA ARG A 37 -9.79 -1.51 -10.12
C ARG A 37 -10.02 -0.06 -10.55
N HIS A 38 -9.78 0.89 -9.65
CA HIS A 38 -9.88 2.32 -9.98
C HIS A 38 -8.82 2.74 -10.99
N ALA A 39 -7.60 2.22 -10.94
CA ALA A 39 -6.54 2.50 -11.90
C ALA A 39 -6.87 1.94 -13.30
N VAL A 40 -7.39 0.71 -13.39
CA VAL A 40 -7.87 0.11 -14.63
C VAL A 40 -9.03 0.91 -15.21
N LEU A 41 -10.00 1.29 -14.37
CA LEU A 41 -11.14 2.11 -14.80
C LEU A 41 -10.67 3.48 -15.31
N ALA A 42 -9.67 4.10 -14.67
CA ALA A 42 -9.09 5.36 -15.13
C ALA A 42 -8.52 5.24 -16.54
N THR A 43 -7.75 4.19 -16.80
CA THR A 43 -7.16 3.95 -18.13
C THR A 43 -8.23 3.68 -19.19
N GLY A 44 -9.27 2.90 -18.85
CA GLY A 44 -10.39 2.63 -19.75
C GLY A 44 -11.20 3.89 -20.09
N LEU A 45 -11.51 4.71 -19.09
CA LEU A 45 -12.21 6.00 -19.28
C LEU A 45 -11.37 6.97 -20.12
N GLN A 46 -10.06 7.01 -19.93
CA GLN A 46 -9.15 7.81 -20.72
C GLN A 46 -9.16 7.37 -22.20
N ALA A 47 -9.10 6.06 -22.44
CA ALA A 47 -9.17 5.50 -23.79
C ALA A 47 -10.52 5.82 -24.46
N LEU A 48 -11.64 5.65 -23.75
CA LEU A 48 -12.96 6.02 -24.23
C LEU A 48 -13.06 7.50 -24.58
N GLY A 49 -12.54 8.37 -23.69
CA GLY A 49 -12.55 9.82 -23.92
C GLY A 49 -11.78 10.21 -25.18
N TRP A 50 -10.58 9.66 -25.38
CA TRP A 50 -9.78 9.93 -26.58
C TRP A 50 -10.41 9.34 -27.85
N PHE A 51 -11.02 8.16 -27.75
CA PHE A 51 -11.78 7.60 -28.86
C PHE A 51 -12.93 8.51 -29.29
N CYS A 52 -13.77 8.93 -28.35
CA CYS A 52 -14.86 9.88 -28.63
C CYS A 52 -14.34 11.19 -29.23
N LEU A 53 -13.19 11.70 -28.73
CA LEU A 53 -12.59 12.92 -29.26
C LEU A 53 -12.09 12.75 -30.69
N VAL A 54 -11.45 11.65 -31.02
CA VAL A 54 -11.02 11.35 -32.41
C VAL A 54 -12.24 11.19 -33.32
N MET A 55 -13.25 10.44 -32.87
CA MET A 55 -14.48 10.26 -33.65
C MET A 55 -15.20 11.59 -33.91
N SER A 56 -15.22 12.52 -32.94
CA SER A 56 -15.83 13.85 -33.12
C SER A 56 -15.15 14.62 -34.25
N THR A 57 -13.83 14.48 -34.44
CA THR A 57 -13.12 15.18 -35.56
C THR A 57 -13.49 14.64 -36.97
N LEU A 58 -14.07 13.45 -37.07
CA LEU A 58 -14.47 12.82 -38.32
C LEU A 58 -15.93 13.11 -38.69
N VAL A 59 -16.72 13.57 -37.73
CA VAL A 59 -18.16 13.84 -37.94
C VAL A 59 -18.35 15.29 -38.40
N ARG A 60 -19.09 15.47 -39.50
CA ARG A 60 -19.38 16.79 -40.07
C ARG A 60 -20.66 17.44 -39.52
N ASN A 61 -21.46 16.68 -38.77
CA ASN A 61 -22.75 17.11 -38.27
C ASN A 61 -22.63 17.67 -36.85
N GLU A 62 -23.14 18.86 -36.57
CA GLU A 62 -22.96 19.58 -35.31
C GLU A 62 -23.44 18.79 -34.07
N TRP A 63 -24.58 18.12 -34.18
CA TRP A 63 -25.15 17.37 -33.04
C TRP A 63 -24.33 16.17 -32.61
N PRO A 64 -23.95 15.24 -33.49
CA PRO A 64 -23.10 14.12 -33.10
C PRO A 64 -21.69 14.55 -32.66
N ASP A 65 -21.10 15.56 -33.30
CA ASP A 65 -19.81 16.14 -32.85
C ASP A 65 -19.92 16.69 -31.42
N ARG A 66 -20.95 17.47 -31.13
CA ARG A 66 -21.18 18.03 -29.80
C ARG A 66 -21.41 16.94 -28.75
N LEU A 67 -22.12 15.88 -29.08
CA LEU A 67 -22.32 14.72 -28.18
C LEU A 67 -21.01 14.01 -27.92
N LEU A 68 -20.25 13.64 -28.96
CA LEU A 68 -19.00 12.91 -28.85
C LEU A 68 -17.95 13.72 -28.09
N SER A 69 -17.80 14.99 -28.37
CA SER A 69 -16.85 15.86 -27.67
C SER A 69 -17.24 16.09 -26.22
N THR A 70 -18.53 16.11 -25.86
CA THR A 70 -19.01 16.21 -24.49
C THR A 70 -18.72 14.91 -23.72
N LEU A 71 -19.01 13.75 -24.33
CA LEU A 71 -18.66 12.43 -23.77
C LEU A 71 -17.15 12.27 -23.56
N ALA A 72 -16.36 12.76 -24.53
CA ALA A 72 -14.90 12.76 -24.44
C ALA A 72 -14.41 13.52 -23.20
N MET A 73 -14.88 14.74 -23.00
CA MET A 73 -14.48 15.57 -21.86
C MET A 73 -14.93 14.97 -20.53
N GLY A 74 -16.17 14.47 -20.46
CA GLY A 74 -16.69 13.79 -19.27
C GLY A 74 -15.89 12.53 -18.90
N ALA A 75 -15.58 11.69 -19.88
CA ALA A 75 -14.79 10.47 -19.67
C ALA A 75 -13.34 10.78 -19.23
N MET A 76 -12.68 11.76 -19.85
CA MET A 76 -11.33 12.20 -19.48
C MET A 76 -11.29 12.74 -18.05
N SER A 77 -12.27 13.57 -17.68
CA SER A 77 -12.38 14.10 -16.33
C SER A 77 -12.64 12.98 -15.31
N ALA A 78 -13.59 12.08 -15.59
CA ALA A 78 -13.87 10.92 -14.72
C ALA A 78 -12.66 9.99 -14.57
N SER A 79 -11.80 9.89 -15.60
CA SER A 79 -10.56 9.12 -15.52
C SER A 79 -9.59 9.69 -14.46
N LEU A 80 -9.46 11.02 -14.38
CA LEU A 80 -8.63 11.69 -13.38
C LEU A 80 -9.20 11.52 -11.96
N VAL A 81 -10.52 11.51 -11.79
CA VAL A 81 -11.17 11.23 -10.51
C VAL A 81 -10.85 9.80 -10.04
N THR A 82 -10.99 8.83 -10.92
CA THR A 82 -10.72 7.41 -10.61
C THR A 82 -9.23 7.16 -10.36
N LEU A 83 -8.33 7.82 -11.11
CA LEU A 83 -6.89 7.78 -10.87
C LEU A 83 -6.52 8.39 -9.50
N TRP A 84 -7.06 9.56 -9.17
CA TRP A 84 -6.87 10.18 -7.87
C TRP A 84 -7.29 9.23 -6.72
N ARG A 85 -8.45 8.57 -6.88
CA ARG A 85 -8.93 7.61 -5.90
C ARG A 85 -8.01 6.40 -5.76
N ALA A 86 -7.50 5.85 -6.87
CA ALA A 86 -6.54 4.75 -6.86
C ALA A 86 -5.29 5.10 -6.05
N ILE A 87 -4.71 6.28 -6.30
CA ILE A 87 -3.51 6.76 -5.61
C ILE A 87 -3.77 6.94 -4.11
N ARG A 88 -4.91 7.54 -3.73
CA ARG A 88 -5.29 7.74 -2.33
C ARG A 88 -5.45 6.40 -1.58
N LEU A 89 -6.00 5.39 -2.22
CA LEU A 89 -6.11 4.04 -1.66
C LEU A 89 -4.73 3.39 -1.49
N TRP A 90 -3.86 3.45 -2.50
CA TRP A 90 -2.51 2.90 -2.43
C TRP A 90 -1.63 3.60 -1.39
N THR A 91 -1.83 4.90 -1.17
CA THR A 91 -1.09 5.68 -0.17
C THR A 91 -1.67 5.59 1.25
N GLY A 92 -2.73 4.81 1.47
CA GLY A 92 -3.35 4.62 2.78
C GLY A 92 -4.20 5.81 3.27
N HIS A 93 -4.46 6.82 2.43
CA HIS A 93 -5.24 8.02 2.79
C HIS A 93 -6.73 7.91 2.42
N GLY A 94 -7.17 6.80 1.87
CA GLY A 94 -8.54 6.57 1.45
C GLY A 94 -9.08 5.29 2.06
N GLN A 95 -10.04 5.38 2.98
CA GLN A 95 -10.86 4.20 3.27
C GLN A 95 -11.83 3.98 2.10
N PRO A 96 -12.16 2.72 1.74
CA PRO A 96 -13.03 2.42 0.60
C PRO A 96 -14.38 3.13 0.65
N GLU A 97 -14.90 3.40 1.85
CA GLU A 97 -16.24 3.92 2.11
C GLU A 97 -16.32 5.43 2.41
N THR A 98 -15.18 6.12 2.58
CA THR A 98 -15.20 7.54 2.95
C THR A 98 -15.42 8.47 1.76
N ARG A 99 -16.46 9.28 1.83
CA ARG A 99 -16.66 10.47 0.97
C ARG A 99 -15.69 11.56 1.44
N SER A 100 -14.50 11.61 0.84
CA SER A 100 -13.57 12.72 1.11
C SER A 100 -14.03 13.97 0.37
N LEU A 101 -13.81 15.15 0.98
CA LEU A 101 -14.10 16.44 0.34
C LEU A 101 -13.45 16.54 -1.04
N GLY A 102 -12.22 16.06 -1.18
CA GLY A 102 -11.51 16.05 -2.47
C GLY A 102 -12.24 15.24 -3.56
N LEU A 103 -12.84 14.10 -3.20
CA LEU A 103 -13.62 13.29 -4.14
C LEU A 103 -14.90 14.01 -4.57
N ILE A 104 -15.59 14.68 -3.64
CA ILE A 104 -16.78 15.48 -3.93
C ILE A 104 -16.41 16.61 -4.88
N VAL A 105 -15.36 17.36 -4.59
CA VAL A 105 -14.87 18.46 -5.45
C VAL A 105 -14.54 17.96 -6.86
N LEU A 106 -13.84 16.85 -6.98
CA LEU A 106 -13.50 16.26 -8.28
C LEU A 106 -14.74 15.89 -9.10
N TRP A 107 -15.76 15.27 -8.48
CA TRP A 107 -17.01 14.95 -9.17
C TRP A 107 -17.82 16.19 -9.52
N MET A 108 -17.83 17.22 -8.66
CA MET A 108 -18.47 18.50 -8.97
C MET A 108 -17.80 19.17 -10.17
N LEU A 109 -16.47 19.19 -10.24
CA LEU A 109 -15.71 19.70 -11.39
C LEU A 109 -16.04 18.92 -12.67
N THR A 110 -16.14 17.58 -12.58
CA THR A 110 -16.55 16.74 -13.72
C THR A 110 -17.96 17.11 -14.20
N GLY A 111 -18.91 17.25 -13.29
CA GLY A 111 -20.28 17.67 -13.61
C GLY A 111 -20.33 19.06 -14.24
N LEU A 112 -19.66 20.04 -13.63
CA LEU A 112 -19.56 21.42 -14.15
C LEU A 112 -18.98 21.44 -15.56
N MET A 113 -17.90 20.73 -15.79
CA MET A 113 -17.26 20.67 -17.10
C MET A 113 -18.18 20.02 -18.14
N THR A 114 -18.78 18.86 -17.83
CA THR A 114 -19.61 18.11 -18.77
C THR A 114 -20.87 18.91 -19.14
N LEU A 115 -21.54 19.50 -18.16
CA LEU A 115 -22.73 20.32 -18.39
C LEU A 115 -22.38 21.64 -19.11
N GLY A 116 -21.33 22.33 -18.67
CA GLY A 116 -20.88 23.58 -19.29
C GLY A 116 -20.44 23.38 -20.74
N TYR A 117 -19.64 22.32 -20.98
CA TYR A 117 -19.16 21.99 -22.33
C TYR A 117 -20.29 21.54 -23.27
N GLY A 118 -21.21 20.70 -22.77
CA GLY A 118 -22.30 20.13 -23.58
C GLY A 118 -23.44 21.08 -23.80
N LEU A 119 -23.91 21.78 -22.77
CA LEU A 119 -25.16 22.57 -22.79
C LEU A 119 -24.92 24.07 -22.64
N GLY A 120 -23.88 24.48 -21.89
CA GLY A 120 -23.73 25.86 -21.45
C GLY A 120 -23.15 26.80 -22.51
N PHE A 121 -22.16 26.39 -23.26
CA PHE A 121 -21.42 27.27 -24.16
C PHE A 121 -21.52 26.84 -25.61
N SER A 122 -21.94 27.78 -26.48
CA SER A 122 -21.88 27.63 -27.93
C SER A 122 -20.52 28.05 -28.49
N ASP A 123 -19.85 28.98 -27.83
CA ASP A 123 -18.58 29.55 -28.26
C ASP A 123 -17.43 28.57 -27.97
N TYR A 124 -16.59 28.33 -28.98
CA TYR A 124 -15.42 27.46 -28.92
C TYR A 124 -14.40 27.90 -27.86
N ALA A 125 -14.12 29.20 -27.75
CA ALA A 125 -13.15 29.75 -26.82
C ALA A 125 -13.50 29.41 -25.36
N TRP A 126 -14.76 29.60 -24.95
CA TRP A 126 -15.25 29.26 -23.63
C TRP A 126 -15.21 27.76 -23.36
N ARG A 127 -15.58 26.94 -24.35
CA ARG A 127 -15.55 25.48 -24.23
C ARG A 127 -14.13 24.97 -24.00
N VAL A 128 -13.15 25.46 -24.77
CA VAL A 128 -11.75 25.06 -24.67
C VAL A 128 -11.13 25.56 -23.36
N GLY A 129 -11.39 26.81 -22.97
CA GLY A 129 -10.92 27.41 -21.74
C GLY A 129 -11.42 26.62 -20.53
N LEU A 130 -12.73 26.36 -20.44
CA LEU A 130 -13.34 25.60 -19.35
C LEU A 130 -12.78 24.18 -19.27
N ALA A 131 -12.76 23.44 -20.38
CA ALA A 131 -12.30 22.05 -20.39
C ALA A 131 -10.84 21.92 -19.96
N ASN A 132 -9.94 22.70 -20.55
CA ASN A 132 -8.52 22.64 -20.20
C ASN A 132 -8.25 23.16 -18.77
N GLY A 133 -9.00 24.18 -18.32
CA GLY A 133 -8.91 24.69 -16.95
C GLY A 133 -9.29 23.62 -15.90
N VAL A 134 -10.43 22.95 -16.10
CA VAL A 134 -10.90 21.91 -15.18
C VAL A 134 -9.98 20.69 -15.21
N LEU A 135 -9.60 20.18 -16.40
CA LEU A 135 -8.69 19.04 -16.51
C LEU A 135 -7.33 19.33 -15.89
N GLY A 136 -6.77 20.53 -16.13
CA GLY A 136 -5.50 20.95 -15.52
C GLY A 136 -5.59 21.00 -14.00
N LEU A 137 -6.67 21.53 -13.43
CA LEU A 137 -6.90 21.55 -11.98
C LEU A 137 -7.02 20.13 -11.40
N GLN A 138 -7.75 19.24 -12.06
CA GLN A 138 -7.85 17.84 -11.63
C GLN A 138 -6.50 17.12 -11.68
N MET A 139 -5.66 17.38 -12.70
CA MET A 139 -4.29 16.86 -12.78
C MET A 139 -3.45 17.34 -11.59
N LEU A 140 -3.56 18.63 -11.20
CA LEU A 140 -2.87 19.15 -10.01
C LEU A 140 -3.39 18.48 -8.71
N MET A 141 -4.66 18.14 -8.61
CA MET A 141 -5.18 17.38 -7.47
C MET A 141 -4.60 15.96 -7.43
N VAL A 142 -4.37 15.32 -8.59
CA VAL A 142 -3.65 14.04 -8.69
C VAL A 142 -2.20 14.19 -8.23
N VAL A 143 -1.50 15.27 -8.61
CA VAL A 143 -0.15 15.61 -8.11
C VAL A 143 -0.15 15.69 -6.58
N GLY A 144 -1.08 16.44 -6.00
CA GLY A 144 -1.22 16.55 -4.54
C GLY A 144 -1.43 15.20 -3.85
N ALA A 145 -2.26 14.32 -4.43
CA ALA A 145 -2.46 12.97 -3.91
C ALA A 145 -1.19 12.11 -3.99
N ALA A 146 -0.45 12.18 -5.09
CA ALA A 146 0.79 11.44 -5.28
C ALA A 146 1.92 11.91 -4.33
N LEU A 147 1.97 13.21 -4.01
CA LEU A 147 2.98 13.79 -3.12
C LEU A 147 2.61 13.72 -1.63
N SER A 148 1.38 13.33 -1.27
CA SER A 148 0.94 13.24 0.13
C SER A 148 1.88 12.35 0.96
N PRO A 149 2.24 12.72 2.20
CA PRO A 149 3.07 11.88 3.08
C PRO A 149 2.43 10.51 3.26
N SER A 150 3.17 9.44 2.98
CA SER A 150 2.68 8.06 3.11
C SER A 150 3.83 7.17 3.59
N PRO A 151 3.87 6.85 4.89
CA PRO A 151 4.85 5.92 5.42
C PRO A 151 4.62 4.53 4.84
N GLY A 152 5.68 3.88 4.38
CA GLY A 152 5.63 2.52 3.86
C GLY A 152 5.32 2.36 2.37
N THR A 153 5.15 3.45 1.60
CA THR A 153 5.01 3.36 0.14
C THR A 153 6.23 3.92 -0.59
N HIS A 154 6.65 3.24 -1.66
CA HIS A 154 7.80 3.67 -2.46
C HIS A 154 7.56 5.05 -3.10
N ARG A 155 8.55 5.94 -2.97
CA ARG A 155 8.48 7.29 -3.55
C ARG A 155 8.61 7.28 -5.08
N GLY A 156 9.21 6.25 -5.68
CA GLY A 156 9.55 6.21 -7.10
C GLY A 156 8.33 6.34 -8.03
N TRP A 157 7.37 5.43 -7.94
CA TRP A 157 6.18 5.47 -8.80
C TRP A 157 5.32 6.71 -8.56
N ARG A 158 5.27 7.20 -7.31
CA ARG A 158 4.55 8.41 -6.93
C ARG A 158 5.15 9.66 -7.57
N ALA A 159 6.49 9.76 -7.56
CA ALA A 159 7.23 10.86 -8.20
C ALA A 159 7.02 10.86 -9.71
N VAL A 160 7.02 9.68 -10.36
CA VAL A 160 6.74 9.56 -11.80
C VAL A 160 5.33 10.05 -12.14
N ILE A 161 4.30 9.65 -11.39
CA ILE A 161 2.93 10.13 -11.60
C ILE A 161 2.85 11.63 -11.36
N ALA A 162 3.43 12.15 -10.27
CA ALA A 162 3.40 13.57 -9.96
C ALA A 162 4.07 14.42 -11.06
N ALA A 163 5.27 14.04 -11.51
CA ALA A 163 5.99 14.74 -12.58
C ALA A 163 5.23 14.69 -13.91
N SER A 164 4.69 13.53 -14.27
CA SER A 164 3.90 13.32 -15.47
C SER A 164 2.63 14.19 -15.47
N MET A 165 1.89 14.18 -14.35
CA MET A 165 0.66 14.98 -14.23
C MET A 165 0.95 16.48 -14.16
N LEU A 166 2.05 16.91 -13.56
CA LEU A 166 2.46 18.31 -13.55
C LEU A 166 2.81 18.80 -14.97
N LEU A 167 3.58 18.01 -15.72
CA LEU A 167 3.89 18.29 -17.13
C LEU A 167 2.60 18.44 -17.95
N MET A 168 1.69 17.45 -17.83
CA MET A 168 0.44 17.46 -18.58
C MET A 168 -0.47 18.62 -18.16
N ALA A 169 -0.54 18.95 -16.88
CA ALA A 169 -1.29 20.09 -16.38
C ALA A 169 -0.78 21.41 -17.01
N THR A 170 0.54 21.60 -17.04
CA THR A 170 1.17 22.79 -17.64
C THR A 170 0.81 22.91 -19.12
N LEU A 171 0.97 21.83 -19.89
CA LEU A 171 0.63 21.84 -21.33
C LEU A 171 -0.88 22.05 -21.56
N THR A 172 -1.71 21.47 -20.71
CA THR A 172 -3.17 21.60 -20.78
C THR A 172 -3.62 23.03 -20.47
N PHE A 173 -3.10 23.66 -19.42
CA PHE A 173 -3.37 25.07 -19.13
C PHE A 173 -2.91 26.00 -20.25
N TRP A 174 -1.72 25.75 -20.81
CA TRP A 174 -1.19 26.54 -21.92
C TRP A 174 -2.12 26.46 -23.15
N ARG A 175 -2.60 25.26 -23.50
CA ARG A 175 -3.58 25.06 -24.56
C ARG A 175 -4.91 25.74 -24.26
N GLY A 176 -5.36 25.70 -23.02
CA GLY A 176 -6.57 26.37 -22.56
C GLY A 176 -6.47 27.90 -22.73
N LEU A 177 -5.31 28.46 -22.36
CA LEU A 177 -5.04 29.90 -22.52
C LEU A 177 -5.05 30.31 -24.00
N LEU A 178 -4.36 29.57 -24.87
CA LEU A 178 -4.32 29.85 -26.30
C LEU A 178 -5.72 29.75 -26.94
N GLY A 179 -6.45 28.67 -26.62
CA GLY A 179 -7.79 28.47 -27.19
C GLY A 179 -8.87 29.45 -26.69
N ALA A 180 -8.70 30.00 -25.48
CA ALA A 180 -9.63 30.95 -24.90
C ALA A 180 -9.38 32.41 -25.34
N PHE A 181 -8.09 32.81 -25.48
CA PHE A 181 -7.73 34.23 -25.66
C PHE A 181 -7.00 34.53 -26.97
N PHE A 182 -6.48 33.48 -27.66
CA PHE A 182 -5.69 33.66 -28.89
C PHE A 182 -6.24 32.78 -30.04
N THR A 183 -7.55 32.87 -30.25
CA THR A 183 -8.30 32.05 -31.24
C THR A 183 -7.84 32.22 -32.68
N GLU A 184 -7.29 33.38 -33.05
CA GLU A 184 -6.72 33.61 -34.39
C GLU A 184 -5.50 32.72 -34.65
N SER A 185 -4.63 32.57 -33.69
CA SER A 185 -3.43 31.70 -33.77
C SER A 185 -3.67 30.26 -33.41
N TYR A 186 -4.74 29.96 -32.66
CA TYR A 186 -5.12 28.64 -32.20
C TYR A 186 -6.63 28.37 -32.43
N PRO A 187 -7.07 28.20 -33.69
CA PRO A 187 -8.49 28.15 -34.02
C PRO A 187 -9.17 26.83 -33.64
N PHE A 188 -8.43 25.71 -33.56
CA PHE A 188 -8.97 24.38 -33.22
C PHE A 188 -7.90 23.40 -32.70
N LEU A 189 -8.33 22.32 -32.08
CA LEU A 189 -7.47 21.33 -31.44
C LEU A 189 -6.46 20.64 -32.36
N THR A 190 -6.84 20.43 -33.61
CA THR A 190 -5.96 19.77 -34.61
C THR A 190 -5.16 20.77 -35.45
N ALA A 191 -5.17 22.07 -35.09
CA ALA A 191 -4.34 23.08 -35.75
C ALA A 191 -2.86 22.68 -35.69
N PRO A 192 -2.07 22.95 -36.77
CA PRO A 192 -0.65 22.64 -36.83
C PRO A 192 0.18 23.62 -35.96
N HIS A 193 -0.16 23.68 -34.69
CA HIS A 193 0.49 24.53 -33.70
C HIS A 193 1.51 23.71 -32.90
N PRO A 194 2.72 24.24 -32.59
CA PRO A 194 3.77 23.51 -31.89
C PRO A 194 3.33 22.91 -30.55
N ILE A 195 2.43 23.58 -29.83
CA ILE A 195 1.89 23.10 -28.56
C ILE A 195 1.10 21.78 -28.70
N ASN A 196 0.38 21.60 -29.83
CA ASN A 196 -0.39 20.39 -30.09
C ASN A 196 0.55 19.20 -30.38
N GLN A 197 1.59 19.44 -31.19
CA GLN A 197 2.61 18.43 -31.47
C GLN A 197 3.35 18.03 -30.18
N LEU A 198 3.80 19.02 -29.41
CA LEU A 198 4.47 18.78 -28.11
C LEU A 198 3.57 18.03 -27.14
N SER A 199 2.29 18.43 -27.01
CA SER A 199 1.34 17.78 -26.13
C SER A 199 1.06 16.34 -26.54
N ALA A 200 0.95 16.03 -27.83
CA ALA A 200 0.71 14.69 -28.35
C ALA A 200 1.93 13.77 -28.09
N LEU A 201 3.14 14.26 -28.31
CA LEU A 201 4.37 13.54 -28.02
C LEU A 201 4.53 13.31 -26.50
N ALA A 202 4.36 14.36 -25.71
CA ALA A 202 4.41 14.27 -24.24
C ALA A 202 3.38 13.28 -23.70
N SER A 203 2.15 13.28 -24.24
CA SER A 203 1.09 12.35 -23.84
C SER A 203 1.48 10.89 -24.07
N SER A 204 2.16 10.59 -25.18
CA SER A 204 2.63 9.22 -25.49
C SER A 204 3.69 8.74 -24.49
N VAL A 205 4.65 9.60 -24.14
CA VAL A 205 5.68 9.30 -23.13
C VAL A 205 5.05 9.15 -21.74
N VAL A 206 4.18 10.09 -21.39
CA VAL A 206 3.45 10.08 -20.10
C VAL A 206 2.59 8.84 -19.94
N LEU A 207 1.94 8.38 -21.01
CA LEU A 207 1.17 7.13 -20.99
C LEU A 207 2.03 5.93 -20.60
N LEU A 208 3.22 5.79 -21.20
CA LEU A 208 4.15 4.71 -20.87
C LEU A 208 4.64 4.81 -19.44
N LEU A 209 5.08 5.99 -19.01
CA LEU A 209 5.56 6.23 -17.65
C LEU A 209 4.49 5.95 -16.59
N ASN A 210 3.27 6.44 -16.83
CA ASN A 210 2.15 6.19 -15.91
C ASN A 210 1.74 4.72 -15.88
N SER A 211 1.74 4.02 -17.01
CA SER A 211 1.45 2.59 -17.06
C SER A 211 2.47 1.79 -16.22
N MET A 212 3.76 2.11 -16.34
CA MET A 212 4.81 1.52 -15.51
C MET A 212 4.63 1.86 -14.04
N ALA A 213 4.31 3.11 -13.71
CA ALA A 213 4.10 3.55 -12.33
C ALA A 213 2.89 2.84 -11.69
N LEU A 214 1.80 2.67 -12.43
CA LEU A 214 0.62 1.93 -11.95
C LEU A 214 0.91 0.43 -11.73
N LEU A 215 1.70 -0.19 -12.61
CA LEU A 215 2.15 -1.58 -12.41
C LEU A 215 3.06 -1.72 -11.19
N MET A 216 3.94 -0.75 -10.94
CA MET A 216 4.78 -0.73 -9.74
C MET A 216 3.95 -0.58 -8.46
N ALA A 217 2.95 0.31 -8.46
CA ALA A 217 2.04 0.48 -7.33
C ALA A 217 1.24 -0.81 -7.04
N TYR A 218 0.74 -1.46 -8.09
CA TYR A 218 0.05 -2.74 -7.98
C TYR A 218 0.95 -3.86 -7.45
N ARG A 219 2.18 -3.95 -7.95
CA ARG A 219 3.18 -4.92 -7.46
C ARG A 219 3.46 -4.72 -5.98
N GLU A 220 3.66 -3.47 -5.54
CA GLU A 220 3.89 -3.14 -4.13
C GLU A 220 2.70 -3.54 -3.25
N GLU A 221 1.46 -3.29 -3.71
CA GLU A 221 0.24 -3.75 -3.04
C GLU A 221 0.20 -5.28 -2.92
N ALA A 222 0.49 -5.99 -4.01
CA ALA A 222 0.50 -7.46 -4.02
C ALA A 222 1.59 -8.04 -3.10
N GLU A 223 2.79 -7.48 -3.10
CA GLU A 223 3.87 -7.87 -2.19
C GLU A 223 3.50 -7.61 -0.72
N ARG A 224 2.83 -6.49 -0.42
CA ARG A 224 2.33 -6.20 0.92
C ARG A 224 1.27 -7.21 1.36
N GLN A 225 0.30 -7.53 0.50
CA GLN A 225 -0.72 -8.53 0.79
C GLN A 225 -0.12 -9.92 1.03
N LEU A 226 0.89 -10.31 0.25
CA LEU A 226 1.62 -11.57 0.47
C LEU A 226 2.35 -11.58 1.81
N ARG A 227 3.01 -10.48 2.18
CA ARG A 227 3.66 -10.37 3.51
C ARG A 227 2.64 -10.41 4.65
N GLU A 228 1.49 -9.77 4.47
CA GLU A 228 0.39 -9.81 5.45
C GLU A 228 -0.22 -11.22 5.58
N GLN A 229 -0.19 -12.03 4.53
CA GLN A 229 -0.64 -13.42 4.54
C GLN A 229 0.42 -14.40 5.06
N ALA A 230 1.68 -13.98 5.19
CA ALA A 230 2.70 -14.82 5.79
C ALA A 230 2.30 -15.20 7.22
N ILE A 231 2.41 -16.48 7.55
CA ILE A 231 2.10 -17.03 8.88
C ILE A 231 3.35 -17.03 9.75
N THR A 232 4.51 -17.17 9.13
CA THR A 232 5.80 -17.28 9.82
C THR A 232 6.64 -16.02 9.66
N ASP A 233 7.51 -15.76 10.63
CA ASP A 233 8.58 -14.79 10.55
C ASP A 233 9.67 -15.29 9.60
N GLY A 234 10.06 -14.46 8.64
CA GLY A 234 10.99 -14.85 7.56
C GLY A 234 12.41 -15.16 8.01
N LEU A 235 12.86 -14.65 9.16
CA LEU A 235 14.20 -14.89 9.69
C LEU A 235 14.25 -16.15 10.54
N THR A 236 13.26 -16.31 11.43
CA THR A 236 13.26 -17.34 12.47
C THR A 236 12.44 -18.58 12.10
N GLY A 237 11.50 -18.46 11.17
CA GLY A 237 10.57 -19.53 10.79
C GLY A 237 9.55 -19.89 11.88
N LEU A 238 9.52 -19.19 13.02
CA LEU A 238 8.44 -19.25 14.00
C LEU A 238 7.22 -18.51 13.49
N LEU A 239 6.10 -18.61 14.20
CA LEU A 239 4.93 -17.78 13.89
C LEU A 239 5.30 -16.30 14.01
N ASN A 240 4.84 -15.50 13.08
CA ASN A 240 4.91 -14.04 13.24
C ASN A 240 3.88 -13.58 14.29
N ARG A 241 4.02 -12.35 14.78
CA ARG A 241 3.15 -11.78 15.82
C ARG A 241 1.66 -11.98 15.51
N ARG A 242 1.22 -11.71 14.28
CA ARG A 242 -0.19 -11.82 13.90
C ARG A 242 -0.70 -13.26 13.99
N ALA A 243 -0.02 -14.19 13.34
CA ALA A 243 -0.43 -15.60 13.33
C ALA A 243 -0.33 -16.24 14.70
N TRP A 244 0.63 -15.80 15.52
CA TRP A 244 0.74 -16.22 16.90
C TRP A 244 -0.46 -15.72 17.72
N THR A 245 -0.81 -14.43 17.63
CA THR A 245 -1.95 -13.82 18.34
C THR A 245 -3.26 -14.52 17.97
N GLU A 246 -3.56 -14.69 16.68
CA GLU A 246 -4.78 -15.36 16.21
C GLU A 246 -4.92 -16.79 16.79
N ARG A 247 -3.82 -17.55 16.84
CA ARG A 247 -3.82 -18.90 17.40
C ARG A 247 -3.88 -18.92 18.92
N ALA A 248 -3.19 -17.97 19.56
CA ALA A 248 -3.18 -17.84 21.03
C ALA A 248 -4.57 -17.49 21.56
N GLU A 249 -5.32 -16.61 20.87
CA GLU A 249 -6.72 -16.29 21.22
C GLU A 249 -7.63 -17.52 21.16
N ALA A 250 -7.48 -18.36 20.14
CA ALA A 250 -8.24 -19.60 20.04
C ALA A 250 -7.92 -20.57 21.18
N LEU A 251 -6.63 -20.77 21.48
CA LEU A 251 -6.19 -21.64 22.59
C LEU A 251 -6.63 -21.09 23.96
N LEU A 252 -6.61 -19.78 24.16
CA LEU A 252 -7.12 -19.13 25.37
C LEU A 252 -8.62 -19.35 25.54
N ALA A 253 -9.40 -19.22 24.47
CA ALA A 253 -10.83 -19.47 24.50
C ALA A 253 -11.15 -20.93 24.88
N ASP A 254 -10.40 -21.88 24.32
CA ASP A 254 -10.51 -23.30 24.66
C ASP A 254 -10.09 -23.59 26.11
N ALA A 255 -8.96 -23.05 26.57
CA ALA A 255 -8.47 -23.20 27.93
C ALA A 255 -9.50 -22.68 28.95
N ARG A 256 -10.13 -21.55 28.69
CA ARG A 256 -11.20 -20.99 29.54
C ARG A 256 -12.46 -21.86 29.54
N ARG A 257 -12.89 -22.29 28.36
CA ARG A 257 -14.10 -23.12 28.21
C ARG A 257 -14.00 -24.45 28.97
N TYR A 258 -12.81 -25.06 28.91
CA TYR A 258 -12.55 -26.38 29.51
C TYR A 258 -11.80 -26.31 30.83
N GLN A 259 -11.60 -25.12 31.39
CA GLN A 259 -10.88 -24.86 32.65
C GLN A 259 -9.49 -25.49 32.68
N GLN A 260 -8.81 -25.45 31.56
CA GLN A 260 -7.47 -26.02 31.40
C GLN A 260 -6.40 -25.00 31.78
N PRO A 261 -5.32 -25.44 32.46
CA PRO A 261 -4.22 -24.53 32.76
C PRO A 261 -3.51 -24.10 31.49
N LEU A 262 -3.19 -22.80 31.41
CA LEU A 262 -2.48 -22.17 30.31
C LEU A 262 -1.43 -21.23 30.91
N GLY A 263 -0.23 -21.24 30.34
CA GLY A 263 0.84 -20.32 30.71
C GLY A 263 1.33 -19.53 29.51
N LEU A 264 1.62 -18.27 29.69
CA LEU A 264 2.23 -17.40 28.69
C LEU A 264 3.59 -16.93 29.18
N MET A 265 4.63 -17.17 28.39
CA MET A 265 5.98 -16.70 28.65
C MET A 265 6.37 -15.67 27.57
N MET A 266 6.72 -14.47 27.98
CA MET A 266 7.32 -13.44 27.15
C MET A 266 8.82 -13.44 27.39
N ILE A 267 9.60 -13.56 26.32
CA ILE A 267 11.06 -13.72 26.31
C ILE A 267 11.68 -12.57 25.54
N ASP A 268 12.77 -12.01 26.07
CA ASP A 268 13.54 -10.95 25.39
C ASP A 268 15.04 -11.25 25.57
N ILE A 269 15.79 -11.21 24.46
CA ILE A 269 17.24 -11.49 24.47
C ILE A 269 17.97 -10.34 25.14
N ASP A 270 18.66 -10.62 26.21
CA ASP A 270 19.38 -9.61 26.99
C ASP A 270 20.50 -8.99 26.17
N HIS A 271 20.56 -7.65 26.21
CA HIS A 271 21.59 -6.86 25.53
C HIS A 271 21.72 -7.11 24.03
N PHE A 272 20.65 -7.47 23.33
CA PHE A 272 20.67 -7.80 21.89
C PHE A 272 21.24 -6.67 21.03
N LYS A 273 20.96 -5.41 21.38
CA LYS A 273 21.57 -4.27 20.69
C LYS A 273 23.10 -4.32 20.76
N ARG A 274 23.66 -4.68 21.93
CA ARG A 274 25.11 -4.84 22.11
C ARG A 274 25.66 -5.99 21.28
N VAL A 275 24.92 -7.10 21.14
CA VAL A 275 25.30 -8.20 20.24
C VAL A 275 25.43 -7.69 18.80
N ASN A 276 24.48 -6.88 18.33
CA ASN A 276 24.57 -6.26 17.00
C ASN A 276 25.74 -5.26 16.87
N ASP A 277 25.94 -4.45 17.88
CA ASP A 277 27.00 -3.42 17.88
C ASP A 277 28.39 -4.05 17.92
N ASP A 278 28.61 -5.10 18.72
CA ASP A 278 29.91 -5.75 18.91
C ASP A 278 30.23 -6.79 17.82
N HIS A 279 29.22 -7.50 17.27
CA HIS A 279 29.41 -8.64 16.36
C HIS A 279 28.77 -8.49 14.98
N GLY A 280 28.05 -7.36 14.75
CA GLY A 280 27.36 -7.06 13.51
C GLY A 280 25.98 -7.73 13.37
N HIS A 281 25.12 -7.17 12.54
CA HIS A 281 23.74 -7.62 12.33
C HIS A 281 23.63 -9.08 11.89
N ALA A 282 24.57 -9.58 11.09
CA ALA A 282 24.56 -10.97 10.65
C ALA A 282 24.71 -11.97 11.83
N ARG A 283 25.45 -11.61 12.87
CA ARG A 283 25.56 -12.42 14.12
C ARG A 283 24.32 -12.25 14.98
N GLY A 284 23.71 -11.06 15.02
CA GLY A 284 22.41 -10.85 15.65
C GLY A 284 21.32 -11.71 15.01
N ASP A 285 21.28 -11.80 13.70
CA ASP A 285 20.34 -12.67 12.98
C ASP A 285 20.56 -14.16 13.32
N GLN A 286 21.81 -14.61 13.42
CA GLN A 286 22.15 -15.96 13.85
C GLN A 286 21.70 -16.22 15.31
N ALA A 287 21.83 -15.23 16.20
CA ALA A 287 21.35 -15.32 17.58
C ALA A 287 19.82 -15.51 17.63
N LEU A 288 19.08 -14.74 16.85
CA LEU A 288 17.61 -14.88 16.73
C LEU A 288 17.21 -16.25 16.18
N GLN A 289 17.90 -16.73 15.16
CA GLN A 289 17.67 -18.07 14.60
C GLN A 289 17.98 -19.19 15.60
N LEU A 290 19.02 -19.03 16.40
CA LEU A 290 19.37 -19.97 17.46
C LEU A 290 18.26 -20.08 18.51
N VAL A 291 17.79 -18.94 19.03
CA VAL A 291 16.68 -18.92 20.02
C VAL A 291 15.43 -19.56 19.41
N ALA A 292 15.11 -19.24 18.17
CA ALA A 292 13.95 -19.81 17.49
C ALA A 292 14.05 -21.33 17.31
N ARG A 293 15.24 -21.85 16.95
CA ARG A 293 15.50 -23.29 16.84
C ARG A 293 15.33 -23.98 18.19
N MET A 294 15.95 -23.45 19.23
CA MET A 294 15.85 -23.95 20.60
C MET A 294 14.38 -23.99 21.06
N LEU A 295 13.61 -22.95 20.88
CA LEU A 295 12.17 -22.93 21.21
C LEU A 295 11.43 -24.05 20.48
N ARG A 296 11.68 -24.23 19.19
CA ARG A 296 11.03 -25.26 18.37
C ARG A 296 11.35 -26.67 18.84
N GLU A 297 12.57 -26.92 19.28
CA GLU A 297 13.04 -28.24 19.73
C GLU A 297 12.57 -28.58 21.14
N GLN A 298 12.44 -27.58 22.02
CA GLN A 298 12.11 -27.80 23.43
C GLN A 298 10.60 -27.75 23.73
N LEU A 299 9.81 -27.18 22.83
CA LEU A 299 8.35 -27.06 22.98
C LEU A 299 7.64 -28.33 22.48
N ARG A 300 6.49 -28.64 23.09
CA ARG A 300 5.62 -29.75 22.67
C ARG A 300 4.75 -29.33 21.48
N SER A 301 4.20 -30.29 20.77
CA SER A 301 3.34 -30.05 19.60
C SER A 301 2.08 -29.19 19.90
N GLY A 302 1.64 -29.16 21.15
CA GLY A 302 0.50 -28.33 21.58
C GLY A 302 0.88 -26.93 22.03
N ASP A 303 2.16 -26.64 22.25
CA ASP A 303 2.65 -25.32 22.65
C ASP A 303 2.83 -24.45 21.42
N LEU A 304 2.78 -23.12 21.61
CA LEU A 304 2.84 -22.15 20.53
C LEU A 304 4.02 -21.21 20.75
N ALA A 305 4.93 -21.11 19.77
CA ALA A 305 6.01 -20.14 19.78
C ALA A 305 5.89 -19.16 18.61
N GLY A 306 6.18 -17.89 18.87
CA GLY A 306 6.21 -16.84 17.86
C GLY A 306 7.24 -15.78 18.16
N ARG A 307 7.73 -15.13 17.11
CA ARG A 307 8.50 -13.88 17.22
C ARG A 307 7.54 -12.73 17.33
N TYR A 308 7.56 -12.07 18.49
CA TYR A 308 6.57 -11.04 18.82
C TYR A 308 7.06 -9.62 18.49
N GLY A 309 8.37 -9.40 18.61
CA GLY A 309 9.05 -8.15 18.30
C GLY A 309 10.42 -8.38 17.65
N GLY A 310 11.28 -7.38 17.67
CA GLY A 310 12.62 -7.45 17.12
C GLY A 310 13.45 -8.57 17.72
N GLU A 311 13.56 -8.58 19.04
CA GLU A 311 14.31 -9.55 19.86
C GLU A 311 13.42 -10.28 20.88
N GLU A 312 12.09 -10.10 20.74
CA GLU A 312 11.08 -10.62 21.65
C GLU A 312 10.38 -11.85 21.07
N PHE A 313 10.20 -12.85 21.91
CA PHE A 313 9.49 -14.09 21.58
C PHE A 313 8.36 -14.33 22.59
N CYS A 314 7.22 -14.81 22.09
CA CYS A 314 6.11 -15.24 22.93
C CYS A 314 5.92 -16.75 22.82
N VAL A 315 5.75 -17.39 23.97
CA VAL A 315 5.48 -18.82 24.08
C VAL A 315 4.19 -19.01 24.87
N LEU A 316 3.23 -19.73 24.30
CA LEU A 316 2.00 -20.12 24.97
C LEU A 316 2.09 -21.63 25.29
N LEU A 317 2.00 -21.98 26.56
CA LEU A 317 2.15 -23.32 27.09
C LEU A 317 0.77 -23.90 27.43
N THR A 318 0.33 -24.84 26.64
CA THR A 318 -0.98 -25.48 26.83
C THR A 318 -0.91 -26.55 27.94
N HIS A 319 -1.99 -26.72 28.68
CA HIS A 319 -2.09 -27.68 29.79
C HIS A 319 -0.96 -27.58 30.82
N THR A 320 -0.40 -26.37 31.00
CA THR A 320 0.82 -26.18 31.79
C THR A 320 0.55 -25.19 32.94
N ARG A 321 0.95 -25.63 34.15
CA ARG A 321 0.96 -24.81 35.37
C ARG A 321 2.33 -24.16 35.57
N GLU A 322 2.44 -23.27 36.54
CA GLU A 322 3.65 -22.48 36.85
C GLU A 322 4.92 -23.37 37.03
N GLY A 323 4.85 -24.46 37.81
CA GLY A 323 6.01 -25.31 38.08
C GLY A 323 6.62 -25.94 36.81
N PRO A 324 5.86 -26.65 35.97
CA PRO A 324 6.35 -27.17 34.70
C PRO A 324 6.85 -26.08 33.74
N ALA A 325 6.24 -24.88 33.76
CA ALA A 325 6.70 -23.76 32.94
C ALA A 325 8.08 -23.24 33.41
N LEU A 326 8.31 -23.14 34.71
CA LEU A 326 9.63 -22.79 35.26
C LEU A 326 10.70 -23.86 34.94
N SER A 327 10.33 -25.14 34.98
CA SER A 327 11.24 -26.23 34.59
C SER A 327 11.60 -26.14 33.08
N LEU A 328 10.68 -25.72 32.24
CA LEU A 328 10.96 -25.46 30.84
C LEU A 328 11.93 -24.28 30.69
N ASP A 329 11.70 -23.16 31.40
CA ASP A 329 12.61 -22.01 31.38
C ASP A 329 14.03 -22.37 31.75
N GLN A 330 14.22 -23.18 32.81
CA GLN A 330 15.54 -23.65 33.21
C GLN A 330 16.26 -24.44 32.11
N ARG A 331 15.54 -25.35 31.44
CA ARG A 331 16.10 -26.11 30.31
C ARG A 331 16.44 -25.19 29.12
N LEU A 332 15.57 -24.26 28.80
CA LEU A 332 15.80 -23.29 27.72
C LEU A 332 17.05 -22.44 27.98
N ARG A 333 17.24 -21.96 29.21
CA ARG A 333 18.44 -21.19 29.59
C ARG A 333 19.73 -22.02 29.50
N GLN A 334 19.69 -23.25 30.00
CA GLN A 334 20.85 -24.13 29.92
C GLN A 334 21.21 -24.47 28.46
N CYS A 335 20.22 -24.79 27.66
CA CYS A 335 20.38 -25.06 26.23
C CYS A 335 20.95 -23.84 25.49
N LEU A 336 20.36 -22.66 25.71
CA LEU A 336 20.82 -21.45 25.07
C LEU A 336 22.26 -21.09 25.40
N ARG A 337 22.65 -21.16 26.65
CA ARG A 337 24.04 -20.89 27.06
C ARG A 337 25.04 -21.81 26.35
N LEU A 338 24.79 -23.12 26.33
CA LEU A 338 25.67 -24.10 25.71
C LEU A 338 25.73 -23.93 24.18
N GLU A 339 24.59 -23.84 23.53
CA GLU A 339 24.54 -23.75 22.09
C GLU A 339 25.04 -22.39 21.55
N SER A 340 24.78 -21.28 22.27
CA SER A 340 25.26 -19.97 21.84
C SER A 340 26.77 -19.84 21.93
N GLU A 341 27.40 -20.36 23.00
CA GLU A 341 28.84 -20.38 23.14
C GLU A 341 29.50 -21.19 22.00
N GLN A 342 28.93 -22.37 21.68
CA GLN A 342 29.44 -23.21 20.59
C GLN A 342 29.22 -22.63 19.19
N ALA A 343 28.04 -22.09 18.91
CA ALA A 343 27.68 -21.68 17.57
C ALA A 343 28.10 -20.23 17.25
N LEU A 344 28.12 -19.36 18.25
CA LEU A 344 28.37 -17.92 18.06
C LEU A 344 29.71 -17.44 18.61
N GLY A 345 30.30 -18.21 19.55
CA GLY A 345 31.54 -17.84 20.23
C GLY A 345 31.32 -16.89 21.42
N PHE A 346 30.08 -16.64 21.82
CA PHE A 346 29.71 -15.87 23.00
C PHE A 346 28.39 -16.39 23.58
N VAL A 347 28.19 -16.15 24.88
CA VAL A 347 27.02 -16.61 25.61
C VAL A 347 25.86 -15.65 25.42
N LEU A 348 24.70 -16.17 24.99
CA LEU A 348 23.43 -15.45 24.99
C LEU A 348 22.64 -15.75 26.25
N GLU A 349 22.01 -14.71 26.77
CA GLU A 349 21.07 -14.81 27.88
C GLU A 349 19.76 -14.12 27.49
N TYR A 350 18.68 -14.43 28.19
CA TYR A 350 17.40 -13.79 28.03
C TYR A 350 16.72 -13.53 29.38
N SER A 351 15.88 -12.50 29.40
CA SER A 351 14.91 -12.27 30.47
C SER A 351 13.55 -12.76 30.05
N ALA A 352 12.78 -13.28 31.00
CA ALA A 352 11.43 -13.76 30.73
C ALA A 352 10.43 -13.33 31.81
N GLY A 353 9.20 -13.05 31.37
CA GLY A 353 8.03 -12.91 32.23
C GLY A 353 7.07 -14.07 31.99
N LEU A 354 6.64 -14.76 33.06
CA LEU A 354 5.71 -15.87 32.98
C LEU A 354 4.41 -15.53 33.69
N ALA A 355 3.29 -15.57 32.97
CA ALA A 355 1.94 -15.40 33.49
C ALA A 355 1.14 -16.69 33.32
N ALA A 356 0.61 -17.23 34.41
CA ALA A 356 -0.40 -18.28 34.34
C ALA A 356 -1.78 -17.67 34.14
N LEU A 357 -2.66 -18.33 33.36
CA LEU A 357 -4.05 -17.92 33.17
C LEU A 357 -4.77 -17.82 34.50
N GLY A 358 -5.25 -16.64 34.83
CA GLY A 358 -6.00 -16.34 36.04
C GLY A 358 -7.48 -16.11 35.76
N GLU A 359 -8.27 -16.07 36.84
CA GLU A 359 -9.73 -15.84 36.74
C GLU A 359 -10.07 -14.44 36.17
N ASN A 360 -9.18 -13.47 36.39
CA ASN A 360 -9.34 -12.08 35.92
C ASN A 360 -8.92 -11.87 34.45
N ASP A 361 -8.20 -12.79 33.83
CA ASP A 361 -7.75 -12.67 32.45
C ASP A 361 -8.94 -12.95 31.50
N ARG A 362 -9.55 -11.90 30.97
CA ARG A 362 -10.70 -12.02 30.04
C ARG A 362 -10.25 -12.11 28.60
N THR A 363 -9.17 -11.47 28.26
CA THR A 363 -8.61 -11.35 26.91
C THR A 363 -7.15 -11.84 26.89
N LEU A 364 -6.63 -12.11 25.69
CA LEU A 364 -5.22 -12.39 25.49
C LEU A 364 -4.34 -11.18 25.90
N ASP A 365 -4.84 -9.97 25.70
CA ASP A 365 -4.12 -8.75 26.07
C ASP A 365 -3.94 -8.61 27.59
N ASP A 366 -4.89 -9.10 28.40
CA ASP A 366 -4.72 -9.11 29.86
C ASP A 366 -3.56 -10.02 30.28
N LEU A 367 -3.47 -11.21 29.69
CA LEU A 367 -2.42 -12.17 29.97
C LEU A 367 -1.05 -11.69 29.44
N LEU A 368 -1.03 -11.11 28.24
CA LEU A 368 0.18 -10.50 27.65
C LEU A 368 0.72 -9.37 28.51
N ARG A 369 -0.13 -8.46 28.97
CA ARG A 369 0.27 -7.35 29.83
C ARG A 369 0.91 -7.84 31.13
N ARG A 370 0.33 -8.85 31.78
CA ARG A 370 0.90 -9.42 33.00
C ARG A 370 2.27 -10.08 32.74
N ALA A 371 2.43 -10.78 31.63
CA ALA A 371 3.71 -11.37 31.26
C ALA A 371 4.76 -10.29 30.93
N ASP A 372 4.35 -9.19 30.27
CA ASP A 372 5.24 -8.06 29.96
C ASP A 372 5.69 -7.31 31.22
N ASP A 373 4.77 -7.04 32.16
CA ASP A 373 5.09 -6.47 33.46
C ASP A 373 6.12 -7.33 34.21
N ALA A 374 5.95 -8.66 34.21
CA ALA A 374 6.89 -9.58 34.82
C ALA A 374 8.25 -9.64 34.09
N LEU A 375 8.26 -9.55 32.75
CA LEU A 375 9.48 -9.41 31.95
C LEU A 375 10.23 -8.13 32.29
N TYR A 376 9.51 -7.03 32.43
CA TYR A 376 10.10 -5.76 32.85
C TYR A 376 10.76 -5.86 34.26
N GLU A 377 10.10 -6.54 35.19
CA GLU A 377 10.68 -6.83 36.51
C GLU A 377 11.94 -7.71 36.41
N ALA A 378 11.94 -8.75 35.59
CA ALA A 378 13.10 -9.57 35.33
C ALA A 378 14.30 -8.76 34.84
N LYS A 379 14.07 -7.85 33.90
CA LYS A 379 15.10 -6.92 33.37
C LYS A 379 15.63 -5.98 34.46
N ARG A 380 14.76 -5.45 35.33
CA ARG A 380 15.16 -4.59 36.45
C ARG A 380 15.91 -5.33 37.57
N ALA A 381 15.57 -6.57 37.84
CA ALA A 381 16.18 -7.39 38.92
C ALA A 381 17.56 -8.00 38.54
N GLY A 382 18.14 -7.58 37.40
CA GLY A 382 19.49 -7.98 36.98
C GLY A 382 19.56 -8.83 35.74
N ARG A 383 18.43 -9.05 35.05
CA ARG A 383 18.31 -9.86 33.80
C ARG A 383 18.61 -11.34 34.00
N ALA A 384 18.75 -12.06 32.88
CA ALA A 384 19.08 -13.48 32.85
C ALA A 384 18.25 -14.37 33.81
N GLN A 385 16.95 -14.03 33.95
CA GLN A 385 16.03 -14.71 34.87
C GLN A 385 14.60 -14.67 34.35
N VAL A 386 13.74 -15.52 34.94
CA VAL A 386 12.30 -15.49 34.77
C VAL A 386 11.64 -14.95 36.02
N VAL A 387 10.66 -14.07 35.84
CA VAL A 387 9.79 -13.58 36.92
C VAL A 387 8.35 -14.04 36.66
N LEU A 388 7.70 -14.52 37.73
CA LEU A 388 6.29 -14.87 37.70
C LEU A 388 5.44 -13.62 37.88
N ALA A 389 4.46 -13.43 36.99
CA ALA A 389 3.49 -12.38 37.14
C ALA A 389 2.62 -12.58 38.38
N ALA A 390 2.35 -11.52 39.10
CA ALA A 390 1.38 -11.56 40.19
C ALA A 390 -0.01 -12.01 39.70
N ARG A 391 -0.73 -12.77 40.53
CA ARG A 391 -2.07 -13.30 40.21
C ARG A 391 -3.13 -12.22 40.21
#